data_4c2072b978a6e0f12f5d79529fbb19fe
#
_entry.id   4c2072b978a6e0f12f5d79529fbb19fe
#
_cell.length_a   1.000
_cell.length_b   1.000
_cell.length_c   1.000
_cell.angle_alpha   90.00
_cell.angle_beta   90.00
_cell.angle_gamma   90.00
#
_symmetry.space_group_name_H-M   'P 1'
#
loop_
_entity.id
_entity.type
_entity.pdbx_description
1 polymer ?
#
loop_
_entity_poly.entity_id
_entity_poly.type
_entity_poly.pdbx_seq_one_letter_code
_entity_poly.pdbx_strand_id
1 'polypeptide(L)'
;ARAVCAVRACGADAIAPMPRAEIELLAPARDADIGIEAIHHGADAVYIGGPSFGAREKAGNSVADIARLVKHAHRYHAHVFVTHNTILRDDELEDARRLAWHLYDAGVDALIVQDMGLLELDLPPIQLHASTQTDIRTPAKARFLQDVGFSQLVLSR
;
A
#
# COMPACT_ATOMS: atom_id res chain seq x y z
N ALA A 1 -6.88 -16.57 -5.91
CA ALA A 1 -6.46 -15.49 -5.02
C ALA A 1 -5.66 -16.11 -3.88
N ARG A 2 -4.44 -15.64 -3.64
CA ARG A 2 -3.67 -16.07 -2.47
C ARG A 2 -3.68 -14.90 -1.48
N ALA A 3 -4.12 -15.16 -0.25
CA ALA A 3 -4.08 -14.20 0.84
C ALA A 3 -2.62 -13.83 1.16
N VAL A 4 -2.35 -12.54 1.30
CA VAL A 4 -1.06 -12.01 1.75
C VAL A 4 -1.21 -11.68 3.23
N CYS A 5 -0.42 -12.32 4.09
CA CYS A 5 -0.40 -12.03 5.51
C CYS A 5 0.52 -10.83 5.76
N ALA A 6 -0.03 -9.74 6.24
CA ALA A 6 0.71 -8.54 6.63
C ALA A 6 0.94 -8.53 8.14
N VAL A 7 2.19 -8.37 8.57
CA VAL A 7 2.58 -8.27 9.97
C VAL A 7 2.95 -6.81 10.27
N ARG A 8 2.23 -6.16 11.17
CA ARG A 8 2.60 -4.83 11.68
C ARG A 8 3.82 -4.92 12.59
N ALA A 9 4.84 -4.10 12.33
CA ALA A 9 6.01 -4.00 13.18
C ALA A 9 5.71 -3.14 14.41
N CYS A 10 5.99 -3.68 15.61
CA CYS A 10 5.89 -2.97 16.88
C CYS A 10 7.28 -2.58 17.37
N GLY A 11 7.46 -1.36 17.86
CA GLY A 11 8.72 -0.84 18.43
C GLY A 11 9.21 -1.68 19.61
N ALA A 12 10.54 -1.77 19.73
CA ALA A 12 11.22 -2.55 20.72
C ALA A 12 11.28 -1.80 22.06
N ASP A 13 10.27 -2.03 22.92
CA ASP A 13 10.46 -1.91 24.38
C ASP A 13 9.39 -2.72 25.11
N ALA A 14 9.87 -3.64 25.98
CA ALA A 14 9.13 -4.51 26.89
C ALA A 14 8.20 -5.55 26.19
N ILE A 15 8.48 -6.82 26.46
CA ILE A 15 7.63 -7.97 26.14
C ILE A 15 6.34 -7.88 26.99
N ALA A 16 5.42 -7.02 26.57
CA ALA A 16 4.03 -7.14 26.93
C ALA A 16 3.42 -8.32 26.14
N PRO A 17 2.46 -9.07 26.69
CA PRO A 17 1.78 -10.11 25.94
C PRO A 17 1.28 -9.48 24.65
N MET A 18 1.79 -9.98 23.51
CA MET A 18 1.41 -9.49 22.18
C MET A 18 -0.12 -9.52 22.10
N PRO A 19 -0.80 -8.41 21.83
CA PRO A 19 -2.20 -8.47 21.47
C PRO A 19 -2.33 -9.47 20.32
N ARG A 20 -3.38 -10.30 20.31
CA ARG A 20 -3.62 -11.20 19.17
C ARG A 20 -3.48 -10.38 17.91
N ALA A 21 -2.52 -10.76 17.06
CA ALA A 21 -2.32 -10.08 15.79
C ALA A 21 -3.66 -10.15 15.04
N GLU A 22 -4.28 -9.01 14.80
CA GLU A 22 -5.45 -8.95 13.93
C GLU A 22 -4.96 -9.32 12.53
N ILE A 23 -5.52 -10.40 12.01
CA ILE A 23 -5.22 -10.85 10.64
C ILE A 23 -6.09 -10.03 9.72
N GLU A 24 -5.46 -9.19 8.91
CA GLU A 24 -6.11 -8.40 7.86
C GLU A 24 -6.18 -9.23 6.56
N LEU A 25 -7.40 -9.43 6.05
CA LEU A 25 -7.62 -10.07 4.75
C LEU A 25 -7.45 -9.04 3.63
N LEU A 26 -6.28 -9.07 2.99
CA LEU A 26 -5.95 -8.18 1.88
C LEU A 26 -6.26 -8.83 0.53
N ALA A 27 -7.17 -8.24 -0.24
CA ALA A 27 -7.59 -8.71 -1.55
C ALA A 27 -7.00 -7.86 -2.71
N PRO A 28 -6.57 -8.48 -3.82
CA PRO A 28 -6.21 -7.75 -5.03
C PRO A 28 -7.45 -7.31 -5.80
N ALA A 29 -7.42 -6.09 -6.33
CA ALA A 29 -8.42 -5.61 -7.26
C ALA A 29 -7.78 -5.13 -8.57
N ARG A 30 -8.34 -5.59 -9.69
CA ARG A 30 -7.96 -5.08 -11.00
C ARG A 30 -8.54 -3.69 -11.23
N ASP A 31 -9.78 -3.48 -10.81
CA ASP A 31 -10.54 -2.25 -10.93
C ASP A 31 -11.41 -2.00 -9.69
N ALA A 32 -12.04 -0.84 -9.62
CA ALA A 32 -12.82 -0.43 -8.47
C ALA A 32 -14.05 -1.34 -8.22
N ASP A 33 -14.67 -1.90 -9.25
CA ASP A 33 -15.83 -2.79 -9.10
C ASP A 33 -15.42 -4.12 -8.45
N ILE A 34 -14.31 -4.70 -8.88
CA ILE A 34 -13.74 -5.90 -8.24
C ILE A 34 -13.34 -5.59 -6.79
N GLY A 35 -12.81 -4.39 -6.50
CA GLY A 35 -12.50 -3.97 -5.14
C GLY A 35 -13.73 -3.90 -4.25
N ILE A 36 -14.82 -3.34 -4.74
CA ILE A 36 -16.11 -3.30 -4.04
C ILE A 36 -16.64 -4.70 -3.76
N GLU A 37 -16.59 -5.59 -4.75
CA GLU A 37 -17.01 -6.99 -4.56
C GLU A 37 -16.14 -7.73 -3.55
N ALA A 38 -14.82 -7.50 -3.53
CA ALA A 38 -13.94 -8.07 -2.53
C ALA A 38 -14.33 -7.67 -1.11
N ILE A 39 -14.69 -6.40 -0.90
CA ILE A 39 -15.16 -5.88 0.39
C ILE A 39 -16.49 -6.53 0.78
N HIS A 40 -17.45 -6.66 -0.14
CA HIS A 40 -18.72 -7.36 0.12
C HIS A 40 -18.52 -8.82 0.54
N HIS A 41 -17.41 -9.43 0.13
CA HIS A 41 -17.04 -10.80 0.47
C HIS A 41 -16.08 -10.90 1.66
N GLY A 42 -15.93 -9.82 2.44
CA GLY A 42 -15.22 -9.83 3.71
C GLY A 42 -13.75 -9.47 3.65
N ALA A 43 -13.28 -8.79 2.60
CA ALA A 43 -11.94 -8.24 2.59
C ALA A 43 -11.87 -7.04 3.56
N ASP A 44 -10.85 -7.06 4.44
CA ASP A 44 -10.55 -5.96 5.36
C ASP A 44 -9.77 -4.84 4.67
N ALA A 45 -9.05 -5.18 3.61
CA ALA A 45 -8.34 -4.23 2.78
C ALA A 45 -8.28 -4.69 1.33
N VAL A 46 -8.17 -3.72 0.42
CA VAL A 46 -8.02 -3.96 -1.02
C VAL A 46 -6.81 -3.22 -1.54
N TYR A 47 -5.98 -3.87 -2.37
CA TYR A 47 -4.96 -3.16 -3.12
C TYR A 47 -5.28 -3.11 -4.61
N ILE A 48 -5.05 -1.93 -5.21
CA ILE A 48 -5.42 -1.61 -6.60
C ILE A 48 -4.26 -0.88 -7.30
N GLY A 49 -4.15 -1.05 -8.61
CA GLY A 49 -3.21 -0.28 -9.42
C GLY A 49 -3.66 1.16 -9.61
N GLY A 50 -2.73 2.11 -9.47
CA GLY A 50 -2.95 3.52 -9.77
C GLY A 50 -2.99 3.80 -11.28
N PRO A 51 -3.20 5.07 -11.69
CA PRO A 51 -3.20 5.48 -13.10
C PRO A 51 -1.81 5.35 -13.75
N SER A 52 -0.74 5.41 -12.96
CA SER A 52 0.65 5.25 -13.39
C SER A 52 1.51 4.71 -12.24
N PHE A 53 2.79 4.40 -12.52
CA PHE A 53 3.78 3.93 -11.54
C PHE A 53 3.41 2.64 -10.77
N GLY A 54 2.43 1.89 -11.26
CA GLY A 54 2.14 0.53 -10.79
C GLY A 54 2.79 -0.52 -11.69
N ALA A 55 3.30 -1.62 -11.14
CA ALA A 55 3.93 -2.70 -11.90
C ALA A 55 3.03 -3.36 -12.98
N ARG A 56 1.76 -2.99 -13.02
CA ARG A 56 0.75 -3.45 -14.01
C ARG A 56 0.09 -2.26 -14.69
N GLU A 57 0.85 -1.51 -15.49
CA GLU A 57 0.39 -0.30 -16.19
C GLU A 57 -0.89 -0.47 -17.04
N LYS A 58 -1.19 -1.69 -17.50
CA LYS A 58 -2.38 -1.98 -18.32
C LYS A 58 -3.72 -1.95 -17.55
N ALA A 59 -3.70 -1.78 -16.24
CA ALA A 59 -4.88 -1.72 -15.39
C ALA A 59 -5.08 -0.32 -14.78
N GLY A 60 -4.63 0.72 -15.49
CA GLY A 60 -4.66 2.10 -14.99
C GLY A 60 -6.05 2.55 -14.57
N ASN A 61 -6.31 2.50 -13.25
CA ASN A 61 -7.53 3.05 -12.70
C ASN A 61 -7.36 4.56 -12.54
N SER A 62 -8.37 5.34 -12.91
CA SER A 62 -8.33 6.77 -12.67
C SER A 62 -8.39 7.10 -11.18
N VAL A 63 -7.89 8.27 -10.78
CA VAL A 63 -8.03 8.76 -9.40
C VAL A 63 -9.51 8.82 -8.99
N ALA A 64 -10.41 9.10 -9.92
CA ALA A 64 -11.86 9.13 -9.65
C ALA A 64 -12.42 7.73 -9.34
N ASP A 65 -11.97 6.69 -10.03
CA ASP A 65 -12.37 5.30 -9.75
C ASP A 65 -11.85 4.86 -8.37
N ILE A 66 -10.60 5.22 -8.06
CA ILE A 66 -10.01 4.95 -6.76
C ILE A 66 -10.78 5.68 -5.65
N ALA A 67 -11.11 6.96 -5.82
CA ALA A 67 -11.92 7.72 -4.87
C ALA A 67 -13.31 7.10 -4.64
N ARG A 68 -13.94 6.56 -5.70
CA ARG A 68 -15.19 5.82 -5.60
C ARG A 68 -15.04 4.56 -4.74
N LEU A 69 -13.96 3.79 -4.95
CA LEU A 69 -13.64 2.61 -4.17
C LEU A 69 -13.37 2.97 -2.71
N VAL A 70 -12.55 3.99 -2.44
CA VAL A 70 -12.25 4.49 -1.08
C VAL A 70 -13.53 4.88 -0.33
N LYS A 71 -14.39 5.68 -0.97
CA LYS A 71 -15.67 6.08 -0.39
C LYS A 71 -16.55 4.87 -0.02
N HIS A 72 -16.51 3.81 -0.82
CA HIS A 72 -17.23 2.58 -0.53
C HIS A 72 -16.57 1.81 0.62
N ALA A 73 -15.26 1.59 0.55
CA ALA A 73 -14.47 0.84 1.52
C ALA A 73 -14.61 1.40 2.94
N HIS A 74 -14.48 2.70 3.11
CA HIS A 74 -14.56 3.35 4.41
C HIS A 74 -15.93 3.21 5.09
N ARG A 75 -17.01 2.99 4.33
CA ARG A 75 -18.35 2.67 4.91
C ARG A 75 -18.38 1.31 5.59
N TYR A 76 -17.49 0.41 5.21
CA TYR A 76 -17.37 -0.95 5.76
C TYR A 76 -16.12 -1.10 6.63
N HIS A 77 -15.46 0.00 6.99
CA HIS A 77 -14.19 0.03 7.74
C HIS A 77 -13.06 -0.75 7.06
N ALA A 78 -13.14 -0.93 5.74
CA ALA A 78 -12.10 -1.53 4.94
C ALA A 78 -11.13 -0.46 4.40
N HIS A 79 -9.87 -0.85 4.18
CA HIS A 79 -8.82 0.04 3.69
C HIS A 79 -8.58 -0.12 2.19
N VAL A 80 -8.05 0.93 1.56
CA VAL A 80 -7.64 0.90 0.16
C VAL A 80 -6.17 1.29 0.04
N PHE A 81 -5.36 0.39 -0.51
CA PHE A 81 -3.95 0.60 -0.78
C PHE A 81 -3.71 0.71 -2.27
N VAL A 82 -2.94 1.69 -2.69
CA VAL A 82 -2.63 1.90 -4.11
C VAL A 82 -1.18 1.52 -4.40
N THR A 83 -0.97 0.71 -5.44
CA THR A 83 0.38 0.35 -5.86
C THR A 83 1.05 1.52 -6.58
N HIS A 84 2.20 1.92 -6.06
CA HIS A 84 3.12 2.92 -6.57
C HIS A 84 4.52 2.30 -6.56
N ASN A 85 4.64 1.13 -7.20
CA ASN A 85 5.72 0.18 -6.95
C ASN A 85 6.54 -0.15 -8.21
N THR A 86 6.77 0.83 -9.06
CA THR A 86 7.79 0.80 -10.10
C THR A 86 9.06 1.49 -9.62
N ILE A 87 10.20 1.15 -10.23
CA ILE A 87 11.42 1.93 -10.11
C ILE A 87 11.23 3.20 -10.96
N LEU A 88 11.52 4.35 -10.37
CA LEU A 88 11.32 5.66 -10.98
C LEU A 88 12.62 6.17 -11.59
N ARG A 89 12.50 6.91 -12.68
CA ARG A 89 13.59 7.72 -13.22
C ARG A 89 13.52 9.12 -12.60
N ASP A 90 14.63 9.84 -12.66
CA ASP A 90 14.73 11.18 -12.10
C ASP A 90 13.66 12.15 -12.66
N ASP A 91 13.34 12.02 -13.97
CA ASP A 91 12.32 12.82 -14.64
C ASP A 91 10.87 12.44 -14.26
N GLU A 92 10.66 11.30 -13.61
CA GLU A 92 9.36 10.81 -13.15
C GLU A 92 9.04 11.17 -11.68
N LEU A 93 10.04 11.54 -10.89
CA LEU A 93 9.91 11.77 -9.45
C LEU A 93 8.84 12.81 -9.10
N GLU A 94 8.82 13.93 -9.82
CA GLU A 94 7.84 15.00 -9.55
C GLU A 94 6.41 14.58 -9.92
N ASP A 95 6.23 13.80 -10.98
CA ASP A 95 4.92 13.26 -11.35
C ASP A 95 4.46 12.20 -10.34
N ALA A 96 5.37 11.37 -9.86
CA ALA A 96 5.12 10.40 -8.81
C ALA A 96 4.70 11.09 -7.49
N ARG A 97 5.39 12.17 -7.10
CA ARG A 97 5.04 12.99 -5.94
C ARG A 97 3.64 13.59 -6.09
N ARG A 98 3.33 14.21 -7.22
CA ARG A 98 1.99 14.80 -7.50
C ARG A 98 0.89 13.74 -7.44
N LEU A 99 1.15 12.56 -7.99
CA LEU A 99 0.19 11.46 -7.92
C LEU A 99 -0.05 11.02 -6.46
N ALA A 100 1.00 10.94 -5.63
CA ALA A 100 0.86 10.60 -4.22
C ALA A 100 -0.08 11.59 -3.49
N TRP A 101 0.06 12.90 -3.75
CA TRP A 101 -0.84 13.90 -3.20
C TRP A 101 -2.29 13.74 -3.69
N HIS A 102 -2.52 13.48 -4.98
CA HIS A 102 -3.87 13.25 -5.51
C HIS A 102 -4.53 12.00 -4.91
N LEU A 103 -3.75 10.95 -4.66
CA LEU A 103 -4.25 9.73 -4.03
C LEU A 103 -4.57 9.97 -2.55
N TYR A 104 -3.75 10.75 -1.85
CA TYR A 104 -4.02 11.15 -0.47
C TYR A 104 -5.31 11.99 -0.38
N ASP A 105 -5.49 12.97 -1.26
CA ASP A 105 -6.72 13.79 -1.33
C ASP A 105 -7.97 12.95 -1.67
N ALA A 106 -7.79 11.86 -2.42
CA ALA A 106 -8.84 10.88 -2.70
C ALA A 106 -9.16 9.98 -1.50
N GLY A 107 -8.39 10.07 -0.40
CA GLY A 107 -8.60 9.33 0.83
C GLY A 107 -7.99 7.94 0.87
N VAL A 108 -6.98 7.66 0.01
CA VAL A 108 -6.24 6.39 0.01
C VAL A 108 -5.52 6.21 1.34
N ASP A 109 -5.59 5.01 1.91
CA ASP A 109 -5.05 4.71 3.26
C ASP A 109 -3.54 4.49 3.25
N ALA A 110 -2.99 3.87 2.19
CA ALA A 110 -1.55 3.65 2.05
C ALA A 110 -1.10 3.53 0.60
N LEU A 111 0.17 3.83 0.35
CA LEU A 111 0.87 3.55 -0.90
C LEU A 111 1.76 2.32 -0.74
N ILE A 112 1.68 1.38 -1.69
CA ILE A 112 2.59 0.23 -1.77
C ILE A 112 3.74 0.62 -2.68
N VAL A 113 4.92 0.82 -2.09
CA VAL A 113 6.08 1.47 -2.72
C VAL A 113 7.23 0.49 -2.91
N GLN A 114 8.03 0.70 -3.95
CA GLN A 114 9.29 -0.02 -4.19
C GLN A 114 10.49 0.94 -4.18
N ASP A 115 10.38 2.08 -4.83
CA ASP A 115 11.48 3.01 -5.02
C ASP A 115 11.75 3.82 -3.75
N MET A 116 12.98 3.76 -3.26
CA MET A 116 13.38 4.50 -2.05
C MET A 116 13.56 6.00 -2.32
N GLY A 117 13.74 6.42 -3.58
CA GLY A 117 13.80 7.83 -3.96
C GLY A 117 12.53 8.61 -3.59
N LEU A 118 11.39 7.93 -3.50
CA LEU A 118 10.15 8.55 -3.01
C LEU A 118 10.27 9.08 -1.57
N LEU A 119 11.08 8.47 -0.72
CA LEU A 119 11.25 8.88 0.67
C LEU A 119 11.95 10.23 0.83
N GLU A 120 12.71 10.66 -0.20
CA GLU A 120 13.39 11.96 -0.24
C GLU A 120 12.48 13.10 -0.74
N LEU A 121 11.25 12.77 -1.18
CA LEU A 121 10.31 13.76 -1.69
C LEU A 121 9.37 14.27 -0.58
N ASP A 122 8.83 15.47 -0.80
CA ASP A 122 7.74 16.02 0.03
C ASP A 122 6.44 15.26 -0.26
N LEU A 123 6.26 14.13 0.41
CA LEU A 123 5.06 13.29 0.31
C LEU A 123 3.96 13.74 1.28
N PRO A 124 2.70 13.47 0.97
CA PRO A 124 1.61 13.65 1.93
C PRO A 124 1.80 12.74 3.16
N PRO A 125 1.15 13.03 4.29
CA PRO A 125 1.22 12.18 5.49
C PRO A 125 0.40 10.90 5.33
N ILE A 126 0.76 10.10 4.33
CA ILE A 126 0.15 8.81 3.98
C ILE A 126 1.03 7.65 4.46
N GLN A 127 0.42 6.52 4.82
CA GLN A 127 1.19 5.34 5.18
C GLN A 127 1.92 4.76 3.96
N LEU A 128 3.16 4.32 4.19
CA LEU A 128 3.96 3.65 3.17
C LEU A 128 4.13 2.17 3.52
N HIS A 129 3.77 1.31 2.57
CA HIS A 129 3.92 -0.14 2.66
C HIS A 129 5.02 -0.58 1.69
N ALA A 130 6.01 -1.32 2.16
CA ALA A 130 7.06 -1.84 1.28
C ALA A 130 6.51 -2.99 0.43
N SER A 131 6.62 -2.84 -0.89
CA SER A 131 6.21 -3.85 -1.87
C SER A 131 7.02 -5.14 -1.74
N THR A 132 6.47 -6.29 -2.18
CA THR A 132 7.25 -7.52 -2.42
C THR A 132 8.46 -7.30 -3.33
N GLN A 133 8.39 -6.31 -4.20
CA GLN A 133 9.46 -5.96 -5.15
C GLN A 133 10.67 -5.32 -4.47
N THR A 134 10.56 -4.90 -3.19
CA THR A 134 11.72 -4.49 -2.41
C THR A 134 12.59 -5.66 -1.96
N ASP A 135 12.20 -6.90 -2.26
CA ASP A 135 12.95 -8.13 -2.00
C ASP A 135 13.33 -8.32 -0.51
N ILE A 136 12.33 -8.31 0.36
CA ILE A 136 12.51 -8.45 1.82
C ILE A 136 12.62 -9.92 2.18
N ARG A 137 13.86 -10.40 2.38
CA ARG A 137 14.16 -11.80 2.70
C ARG A 137 14.89 -11.98 4.03
N THR A 138 15.34 -10.92 4.65
CA THR A 138 16.13 -10.97 5.89
C THR A 138 15.56 -10.03 6.95
N PRO A 139 15.70 -10.40 8.26
CA PRO A 139 15.32 -9.51 9.35
C PRO A 139 16.04 -8.16 9.33
N ALA A 140 17.30 -8.13 8.88
CA ALA A 140 18.08 -6.89 8.77
C ALA A 140 17.45 -5.92 7.78
N LYS A 141 17.03 -6.41 6.60
CA LYS A 141 16.36 -5.58 5.60
C LYS A 141 14.97 -5.10 6.08
N ALA A 142 14.23 -5.96 6.79
CA ALA A 142 12.96 -5.58 7.37
C ALA A 142 13.12 -4.43 8.39
N ARG A 143 14.12 -4.52 9.29
CA ARG A 143 14.42 -3.44 10.25
C ARG A 143 14.81 -2.14 9.54
N PHE A 144 15.70 -2.24 8.55
CA PHE A 144 16.08 -1.05 7.76
C PHE A 144 14.85 -0.34 7.17
N LEU A 145 13.95 -1.08 6.54
CA LEU A 145 12.73 -0.49 5.94
C LEU A 145 11.79 0.09 7.01
N GLN A 146 11.68 -0.54 8.16
CA GLN A 146 10.95 0.02 9.30
C GLN A 146 11.59 1.34 9.78
N ASP A 147 12.91 1.36 9.93
CA ASP A 147 13.66 2.52 10.44
C ASP A 147 13.56 3.73 9.49
N VAL A 148 13.45 3.50 8.19
CA VAL A 148 13.26 4.58 7.20
C VAL A 148 11.80 5.00 7.00
N GLY A 149 10.83 4.40 7.73
CA GLY A 149 9.46 4.92 7.83
C GLY A 149 8.37 4.06 7.20
N PHE A 150 8.66 2.84 6.74
CA PHE A 150 7.60 1.94 6.29
C PHE A 150 6.79 1.38 7.46
N SER A 151 5.46 1.55 7.40
CA SER A 151 4.53 1.07 8.43
C SER A 151 4.16 -0.40 8.25
N GLN A 152 4.30 -0.94 7.03
CA GLN A 152 3.99 -2.33 6.69
C GLN A 152 4.97 -2.88 5.66
N LEU A 153 5.31 -4.15 5.79
CA LEU A 153 6.27 -4.83 4.92
C LEU A 153 5.63 -6.06 4.29
N VAL A 154 5.68 -6.15 2.96
CA VAL A 154 5.24 -7.34 2.23
C VAL A 154 6.46 -8.20 1.91
N LEU A 155 6.59 -9.32 2.62
CA LEU A 155 7.75 -10.19 2.50
C LEU A 155 7.83 -10.86 1.12
N SER A 156 9.05 -10.97 0.61
CA SER A 156 9.34 -11.72 -0.60
C SER A 156 9.44 -13.22 -0.32
N ARG A 157 9.19 -14.04 -1.33
CA ARG A 157 9.28 -15.50 -1.26
C ARG A 157 10.73 -15.97 -1.33
#